data_91f709a69b736b59eaf30d0465498260
#
_entry.id   91f709a69b736b59eaf30d0465498260
#
_cell.length_a   1.000
_cell.length_b   1.000
_cell.length_c   1.000
_cell.angle_alpha   90.00
_cell.angle_beta   90.00
_cell.angle_gamma   90.00
#
_symmetry.space_group_name_H-M   'P 1'
#
loop_
_entity.id
_entity.type
_entity.pdbx_description
1 polymer ?
#
loop_
_entity_poly.entity_id
_entity_poly.type
_entity_poly.pdbx_seq_one_letter_code
_entity_poly.pdbx_strand_id
1 'polypeptide(L)'
;MKTILVPIDHTPAAEHTLAYANKLAVRWPAEVVLLHCIPGVPAATAEVLATAEQRLHSLVERLRYQQLTRQDGRRIRYTYRVLAGRLPDHVQAEAIRCAADLVVMSLEPIDCCQQAAPANHAAALAELLTCPVLVVPAGRRSLPRRVVFSADFGVLDNSFMHRLSALADAFPAPLELVQFYAPLDRPQRRPLKQALRTAAAQLAWAAPVTEHLVEDEARLEGVDEFCSREHADLLVIAPNSAGQLVQYFATCYAKTQAYHTRIPVLVLRAAGHHPAQEACCARCAQHPETLVPTSARSVYHTIPWV
;
A
#
# COMPACT_ATOMS: atom_id res chain seq x y z
N MET A 1 -15.46 7.18 10.68
CA MET A 1 -15.42 6.90 9.23
C MET A 1 -13.98 6.65 8.89
N LYS A 2 -13.67 5.65 8.11
CA LYS A 2 -12.30 5.32 7.70
C LYS A 2 -11.82 6.26 6.60
N THR A 3 -10.51 6.41 6.46
CA THR A 3 -9.90 7.28 5.44
C THR A 3 -8.89 6.50 4.61
N ILE A 4 -9.08 6.50 3.29
CA ILE A 4 -8.14 5.92 2.32
C ILE A 4 -7.45 7.06 1.57
N LEU A 5 -6.14 7.19 1.73
CA LEU A 5 -5.33 8.14 0.96
C LEU A 5 -4.83 7.47 -0.33
N VAL A 6 -5.05 8.13 -1.46
CA VAL A 6 -4.66 7.62 -2.79
C VAL A 6 -3.79 8.65 -3.50
N PRO A 7 -2.47 8.45 -3.54
CA PRO A 7 -1.61 9.20 -4.45
C PRO A 7 -1.99 8.95 -5.90
N ILE A 8 -2.10 10.01 -6.70
CA ILE A 8 -2.53 9.93 -8.11
C ILE A 8 -1.65 10.80 -9.00
N ASP A 9 -1.21 10.25 -10.13
CA ASP A 9 -0.37 10.91 -11.14
C ASP A 9 -1.02 10.99 -12.52
N HIS A 10 -2.31 10.68 -12.63
CA HIS A 10 -3.09 10.62 -13.87
C HIS A 10 -2.62 9.58 -14.89
N THR A 11 -1.80 8.62 -14.50
CA THR A 11 -1.46 7.46 -15.35
C THR A 11 -2.60 6.42 -15.36
N PRO A 12 -2.66 5.54 -16.37
CA PRO A 12 -3.60 4.42 -16.38
C PRO A 12 -3.44 3.49 -15.17
N ALA A 13 -2.22 3.33 -14.64
CA ALA A 13 -1.95 2.56 -13.44
C ALA A 13 -2.61 3.19 -12.20
N ALA A 14 -2.52 4.52 -12.06
CA ALA A 14 -3.19 5.24 -10.98
C ALA A 14 -4.72 5.16 -11.09
N GLU A 15 -5.28 5.18 -12.31
CA GLU A 15 -6.73 4.98 -12.49
C GLU A 15 -7.20 3.59 -12.06
N HIS A 16 -6.43 2.54 -12.35
CA HIS A 16 -6.73 1.18 -11.88
C HIS A 16 -6.65 1.08 -10.36
N THR A 17 -5.64 1.72 -9.76
CA THR A 17 -5.46 1.80 -8.31
C THR A 17 -6.62 2.52 -7.64
N LEU A 18 -7.06 3.66 -8.18
CA LEU A 18 -8.22 4.38 -7.71
C LEU A 18 -9.51 3.54 -7.83
N ALA A 19 -9.67 2.80 -8.93
CA ALA A 19 -10.80 1.88 -9.08
C ALA A 19 -10.78 0.77 -8.02
N TYR A 20 -9.61 0.31 -7.62
CA TYR A 20 -9.46 -0.66 -6.54
C TYR A 20 -9.78 -0.04 -5.17
N ALA A 21 -9.25 1.15 -4.88
CA ALA A 21 -9.54 1.91 -3.66
C ALA A 21 -11.05 2.19 -3.52
N ASN A 22 -11.74 2.49 -4.62
CA ASN A 22 -13.19 2.69 -4.62
C ASN A 22 -13.95 1.41 -4.25
N LYS A 23 -13.52 0.24 -4.72
CA LYS A 23 -14.11 -1.04 -4.30
C LYS A 23 -13.92 -1.30 -2.81
N LEU A 24 -12.73 -0.97 -2.29
CA LEU A 24 -12.46 -1.05 -0.86
C LEU A 24 -13.33 -0.07 -0.07
N ALA A 25 -13.43 1.19 -0.49
CA ALA A 25 -14.20 2.22 0.20
C ALA A 25 -15.71 1.91 0.25
N VAL A 26 -16.25 1.19 -0.73
CA VAL A 26 -17.63 0.68 -0.69
C VAL A 26 -17.78 -0.45 0.33
N ARG A 27 -16.83 -1.38 0.39
CA ARG A 27 -16.87 -2.54 1.28
C ARG A 27 -16.56 -2.15 2.73
N TRP A 28 -15.54 -1.37 2.93
CA TRP A 28 -15.06 -0.83 4.20
C TRP A 28 -15.41 0.65 4.26
N PRO A 29 -16.56 1.06 4.81
CA PRO A 29 -17.09 2.41 4.67
C PRO A 29 -16.04 3.49 4.96
N ALA A 30 -15.48 4.06 3.90
CA ALA A 30 -14.36 5.00 3.96
C ALA A 30 -14.58 6.20 3.03
N GLU A 31 -13.99 7.32 3.40
CA GLU A 31 -13.76 8.42 2.46
C GLU A 31 -12.45 8.17 1.69
N VAL A 32 -12.35 8.77 0.51
CA VAL A 32 -11.17 8.71 -0.34
C VAL A 32 -10.56 10.09 -0.49
N VAL A 33 -9.30 10.23 -0.08
CA VAL A 33 -8.51 11.45 -0.21
C VAL A 33 -7.54 11.26 -1.38
N LEU A 34 -7.67 12.06 -2.43
CA LEU A 34 -6.76 12.04 -3.57
C LEU A 34 -5.61 13.02 -3.32
N LEU A 35 -4.38 12.57 -3.48
CA LEU A 35 -3.18 13.40 -3.37
C LEU A 35 -2.45 13.43 -4.71
N HIS A 36 -2.34 14.62 -5.30
CA HIS A 36 -1.52 14.85 -6.50
C HIS A 36 -0.35 15.75 -6.18
N CYS A 37 0.87 15.29 -6.50
CA CYS A 37 2.09 16.05 -6.31
C CYS A 37 2.68 16.40 -7.68
N ILE A 38 3.04 17.68 -7.88
CA ILE A 38 3.62 18.18 -9.13
C ILE A 38 5.13 18.33 -8.94
N PRO A 39 5.95 17.40 -9.48
CA PRO A 39 7.40 17.43 -9.31
C PRO A 39 8.04 18.54 -10.16
N GLY A 40 9.22 18.99 -9.75
CA GLY A 40 10.13 19.79 -10.60
C GLY A 40 9.87 21.29 -10.67
N VAL A 41 8.93 21.83 -9.90
CA VAL A 41 8.66 23.28 -9.88
C VAL A 41 8.84 23.81 -8.47
N PRO A 42 9.94 24.54 -8.15
CA PRO A 42 10.16 25.13 -6.83
C PRO A 42 9.06 26.13 -6.42
N ALA A 43 8.38 26.70 -7.42
CA ALA A 43 7.14 27.44 -7.28
C ALA A 43 6.26 27.09 -8.48
N ALA A 44 5.40 26.07 -8.34
CA ALA A 44 4.38 25.83 -9.37
C ALA A 44 3.64 27.17 -9.59
N THR A 45 3.60 27.66 -10.83
CA THR A 45 2.84 28.86 -11.14
C THR A 45 1.40 28.59 -10.73
N ALA A 46 0.70 29.64 -10.27
CA ALA A 46 -0.71 29.51 -9.87
C ALA A 46 -1.57 28.84 -10.97
N GLU A 47 -1.21 29.02 -12.21
CA GLU A 47 -1.86 28.43 -13.38
C GLU A 47 -1.68 26.90 -13.46
N VAL A 48 -0.47 26.39 -13.17
CA VAL A 48 -0.20 24.94 -13.18
C VAL A 48 -0.97 24.24 -12.05
N LEU A 49 -0.98 24.85 -10.86
CA LEU A 49 -1.76 24.34 -9.73
C LEU A 49 -3.26 24.34 -10.04
N ALA A 50 -3.79 25.46 -10.56
CA ALA A 50 -5.20 25.59 -10.93
C ALA A 50 -5.61 24.55 -11.99
N THR A 51 -4.73 24.28 -12.98
CA THR A 51 -4.98 23.27 -14.01
C THR A 51 -5.05 21.85 -13.40
N ALA A 52 -4.13 21.53 -12.48
CA ALA A 52 -4.13 20.25 -11.81
C ALA A 52 -5.35 20.07 -10.87
N GLU A 53 -5.73 21.13 -10.15
CA GLU A 53 -6.94 21.16 -9.33
C GLU A 53 -8.20 20.94 -10.19
N GLN A 54 -8.31 21.60 -11.34
CA GLN A 54 -9.43 21.41 -12.26
C GLN A 54 -9.51 19.97 -12.79
N ARG A 55 -8.37 19.34 -13.08
CA ARG A 55 -8.33 17.93 -13.51
C ARG A 55 -8.82 17.00 -12.40
N LEU A 56 -8.35 17.19 -11.16
CA LEU A 56 -8.82 16.39 -10.02
C LEU A 56 -10.30 16.64 -9.72
N HIS A 57 -10.75 17.88 -9.79
CA HIS A 57 -12.17 18.23 -9.66
C HIS A 57 -13.01 17.45 -10.68
N SER A 58 -12.65 17.51 -11.96
CA SER A 58 -13.34 16.79 -13.04
C SER A 58 -13.33 15.27 -12.83
N LEU A 59 -12.22 14.71 -12.32
CA LEU A 59 -12.13 13.30 -11.96
C LEU A 59 -13.11 12.95 -10.84
N VAL A 60 -13.15 13.74 -9.76
CA VAL A 60 -14.07 13.53 -8.63
C VAL A 60 -15.52 13.61 -9.09
N GLU A 61 -15.88 14.59 -9.91
CA GLU A 61 -17.26 14.70 -10.45
C GLU A 61 -17.63 13.48 -11.31
N ARG A 62 -16.71 13.00 -12.16
CA ARG A 62 -16.91 11.77 -12.93
C ARG A 62 -17.13 10.55 -12.02
N LEU A 63 -16.35 10.41 -10.94
CA LEU A 63 -16.50 9.34 -9.97
C LEU A 63 -17.83 9.43 -9.23
N ARG A 64 -18.25 10.62 -8.84
CA ARG A 64 -19.54 10.88 -8.20
C ARG A 64 -20.71 10.51 -9.12
N TYR A 65 -20.65 10.93 -10.38
CA TYR A 65 -21.65 10.58 -11.38
C TYR A 65 -21.76 9.06 -11.56
N GLN A 66 -20.64 8.36 -11.64
CA GLN A 66 -20.62 6.90 -11.73
C GLN A 66 -21.24 6.21 -10.52
N GLN A 67 -21.24 6.84 -9.34
CA GLN A 67 -21.89 6.30 -8.15
C GLN A 67 -23.41 6.50 -8.16
N LEU A 68 -23.92 7.53 -8.82
CA LEU A 68 -25.35 7.76 -8.92
C LEU A 68 -26.07 6.62 -9.66
N THR A 69 -25.37 5.92 -10.53
CA THR A 69 -25.90 4.77 -11.28
C THR A 69 -25.85 3.45 -10.48
N ARG A 70 -25.25 3.44 -9.28
CA ARG A 70 -25.17 2.25 -8.44
C ARG A 70 -26.45 2.06 -7.64
N GLN A 71 -26.96 0.83 -7.64
CA GLN A 71 -28.16 0.45 -6.91
C GLN A 71 -27.93 0.22 -5.40
N ASP A 72 -26.66 0.10 -4.94
CA ASP A 72 -26.32 -0.24 -3.56
C ASP A 72 -26.49 0.95 -2.57
N GLY A 73 -26.79 2.13 -3.06
CA GLY A 73 -27.04 3.33 -2.28
C GLY A 73 -25.83 3.89 -1.51
N ARG A 74 -24.68 3.20 -1.53
CA ARG A 74 -23.47 3.62 -0.83
C ARG A 74 -22.73 4.65 -1.64
N ARG A 75 -22.47 5.81 -1.04
CA ARG A 75 -21.75 6.92 -1.65
C ARG A 75 -20.41 7.10 -0.97
N ILE A 76 -19.33 7.16 -1.77
CA ILE A 76 -17.99 7.47 -1.30
C ILE A 76 -17.83 8.99 -1.28
N ARG A 77 -17.38 9.53 -0.14
CA ARG A 77 -16.95 10.92 -0.05
C ARG A 77 -15.55 11.05 -0.65
N TYR A 78 -15.37 11.98 -1.59
CA TYR A 78 -14.06 12.31 -2.14
C TYR A 78 -13.63 13.69 -1.68
N THR A 79 -12.37 13.78 -1.28
CA THR A 79 -11.64 15.04 -1.12
C THR A 79 -10.34 14.94 -1.92
N TYR A 80 -9.74 16.07 -2.28
CA TYR A 80 -8.48 16.05 -3.01
C TYR A 80 -7.57 17.20 -2.60
N ARG A 81 -6.28 17.00 -2.83
CA ARG A 81 -5.23 18.01 -2.66
C ARG A 81 -4.24 17.96 -3.80
N VAL A 82 -3.78 19.14 -4.19
CA VAL A 82 -2.66 19.33 -5.12
C VAL A 82 -1.54 20.03 -4.36
N LEU A 83 -0.33 19.48 -4.42
CA LEU A 83 0.84 20.03 -3.76
C LEU A 83 1.99 20.16 -4.78
N ALA A 84 2.74 21.26 -4.68
CA ALA A 84 3.99 21.39 -5.41
C ALA A 84 5.09 20.63 -4.70
N GLY A 85 5.88 19.82 -5.43
CA GLY A 85 6.95 19.01 -4.86
C GLY A 85 6.79 17.53 -5.19
N ARG A 86 7.64 16.69 -4.59
CA ARG A 86 7.63 15.24 -4.82
C ARG A 86 6.69 14.55 -3.85
N LEU A 87 6.10 13.45 -4.28
CA LEU A 87 5.19 12.66 -3.44
C LEU A 87 5.81 12.22 -2.09
N PRO A 88 7.06 11.72 -2.01
CA PRO A 88 7.65 11.33 -0.73
C PRO A 88 7.76 12.48 0.29
N ASP A 89 7.90 13.72 -0.20
CA ASP A 89 8.06 14.89 0.67
C ASP A 89 6.74 15.29 1.36
N HIS A 90 5.61 14.87 0.81
CA HIS A 90 4.28 15.31 1.27
C HIS A 90 3.40 14.18 1.82
N VAL A 91 3.59 12.95 1.34
CA VAL A 91 2.66 11.84 1.62
C VAL A 91 2.53 11.52 3.11
N GLN A 92 3.63 11.60 3.86
CA GLN A 92 3.62 11.34 5.30
C GLN A 92 2.82 12.41 6.06
N ALA A 93 3.10 13.68 5.78
CA ALA A 93 2.38 14.79 6.40
C ALA A 93 0.88 14.75 6.06
N GLU A 94 0.56 14.39 4.81
CA GLU A 94 -0.82 14.27 4.36
C GLU A 94 -1.54 13.08 4.98
N ALA A 95 -0.88 11.92 5.11
CA ALA A 95 -1.43 10.76 5.79
C ALA A 95 -1.74 11.04 7.28
N ILE A 96 -0.84 11.76 7.95
CA ILE A 96 -1.07 12.22 9.34
C ILE A 96 -2.24 13.21 9.39
N ARG A 97 -2.24 14.20 8.49
CA ARG A 97 -3.25 15.26 8.46
C ARG A 97 -4.67 14.72 8.26
N CYS A 98 -4.85 13.77 7.34
CA CYS A 98 -6.16 13.16 7.09
C CYS A 98 -6.43 11.93 7.97
N ALA A 99 -5.54 11.61 8.92
CA ALA A 99 -5.61 10.42 9.75
C ALA A 99 -5.87 9.15 8.91
N ALA A 100 -5.06 8.94 7.86
CA ALA A 100 -5.24 7.84 6.92
C ALA A 100 -5.17 6.48 7.63
N ASP A 101 -6.22 5.69 7.50
CA ASP A 101 -6.26 4.29 7.97
C ASP A 101 -5.53 3.36 6.98
N LEU A 102 -5.45 3.76 5.70
CA LEU A 102 -4.82 3.00 4.63
C LEU A 102 -4.33 3.95 3.53
N VAL A 103 -3.14 3.72 3.02
CA VAL A 103 -2.67 4.33 1.77
C VAL A 103 -2.77 3.28 0.66
N VAL A 104 -3.38 3.62 -0.47
CA VAL A 104 -3.48 2.74 -1.63
C VAL A 104 -2.75 3.38 -2.80
N MET A 105 -1.72 2.73 -3.30
CA MET A 105 -0.87 3.27 -4.35
C MET A 105 -0.62 2.24 -5.47
N SER A 106 -0.25 2.73 -6.66
CA SER A 106 0.12 1.87 -7.78
C SER A 106 1.52 1.29 -7.59
N LEU A 107 1.68 0.04 -8.03
CA LEU A 107 3.00 -0.50 -8.34
C LEU A 107 3.37 -0.03 -9.74
N GLU A 108 4.40 0.78 -9.86
CA GLU A 108 4.91 1.17 -11.16
C GLU A 108 5.52 -0.04 -11.87
N PRO A 109 5.18 -0.28 -13.15
CA PRO A 109 5.81 -1.34 -13.91
C PRO A 109 7.31 -1.00 -14.06
N ILE A 110 8.17 -1.92 -13.65
CA ILE A 110 9.59 -1.79 -13.90
C ILE A 110 9.85 -2.31 -15.32
N ASP A 111 10.29 -1.42 -16.17
CA ASP A 111 10.84 -1.80 -17.46
C ASP A 111 12.27 -2.33 -17.23
N CYS A 112 12.41 -3.65 -17.22
CA CYS A 112 13.70 -4.33 -16.99
C CYS A 112 14.74 -4.06 -18.08
N CYS A 113 14.37 -3.36 -19.16
CA CYS A 113 15.28 -2.98 -20.25
C CYS A 113 15.95 -1.61 -20.03
N GLN A 114 15.47 -0.80 -19.09
CA GLN A 114 16.09 0.48 -18.78
C GLN A 114 17.10 0.32 -17.64
N GLN A 115 18.36 0.61 -17.90
CA GLN A 115 19.48 0.54 -16.94
C GLN A 115 19.34 1.47 -15.73
N ALA A 116 18.42 2.40 -15.77
CA ALA A 116 17.99 3.20 -14.61
C ALA A 116 16.55 2.77 -14.28
N ALA A 117 16.39 1.78 -13.39
CA ALA A 117 15.08 1.49 -12.84
C ALA A 117 14.47 2.79 -12.32
N PRO A 118 13.27 3.17 -12.77
CA PRO A 118 12.57 4.29 -12.15
C PRO A 118 12.50 4.00 -10.66
N ALA A 119 12.69 5.03 -9.84
CA ALA A 119 12.69 4.90 -8.40
C ALA A 119 11.42 4.16 -7.96
N ASN A 120 11.60 2.98 -7.36
CA ASN A 120 10.46 2.21 -6.84
C ASN A 120 9.90 2.95 -5.61
N HIS A 121 8.98 3.85 -5.86
CA HIS A 121 8.35 4.63 -4.79
C HIS A 121 7.58 3.76 -3.81
N ALA A 122 7.13 2.56 -4.21
CA ALA A 122 6.35 1.68 -3.35
C ALA A 122 7.13 1.27 -2.09
N ALA A 123 8.39 0.82 -2.24
CA ALA A 123 9.23 0.47 -1.10
C ALA A 123 9.52 1.69 -0.22
N ALA A 124 9.90 2.81 -0.83
CA ALA A 124 10.23 4.04 -0.13
C ALA A 124 9.02 4.62 0.63
N LEU A 125 7.85 4.65 0.02
CA LEU A 125 6.63 5.15 0.68
C LEU A 125 6.14 4.21 1.78
N ALA A 126 6.24 2.89 1.57
CA ALA A 126 5.93 1.91 2.61
C ALA A 126 6.90 2.01 3.79
N GLU A 127 8.14 2.48 3.59
CA GLU A 127 9.10 2.76 4.66
C GLU A 127 8.76 4.06 5.41
N LEU A 128 8.36 5.11 4.70
CA LEU A 128 8.06 6.41 5.28
C LEU A 128 6.76 6.44 6.09
N LEU A 129 5.78 5.62 5.73
CA LEU A 129 4.44 5.67 6.29
C LEU A 129 4.30 4.78 7.53
N THR A 130 3.60 5.29 8.53
CA THR A 130 3.26 4.54 9.75
C THR A 130 1.93 3.79 9.63
N CYS A 131 1.04 4.22 8.75
CA CYS A 131 -0.20 3.50 8.42
C CYS A 131 0.06 2.38 7.41
N PRO A 132 -0.83 1.38 7.30
CA PRO A 132 -0.75 0.34 6.29
C PRO A 132 -0.70 0.90 4.88
N VAL A 133 0.10 0.29 4.00
CA VAL A 133 0.24 0.67 2.60
C VAL A 133 -0.13 -0.50 1.70
N LEU A 134 -1.13 -0.32 0.87
CA LEU A 134 -1.56 -1.29 -0.13
C LEU A 134 -1.02 -0.89 -1.50
N VAL A 135 -0.11 -1.69 -2.01
CA VAL A 135 0.50 -1.51 -3.33
C VAL A 135 -0.26 -2.37 -4.34
N VAL A 136 -0.86 -1.75 -5.33
CA VAL A 136 -1.72 -2.42 -6.31
C VAL A 136 -1.01 -2.47 -7.66
N PRO A 137 -0.76 -3.66 -8.22
CA PRO A 137 -0.19 -3.82 -9.56
C PRO A 137 -1.13 -3.26 -10.63
N ALA A 138 -0.56 -2.86 -11.77
CA ALA A 138 -1.33 -2.38 -12.91
C ALA A 138 -2.40 -3.39 -13.37
N GLY A 139 -3.49 -2.87 -13.94
CA GLY A 139 -4.61 -3.65 -14.44
C GLY A 139 -5.83 -3.67 -13.52
N ARG A 140 -6.96 -4.13 -14.06
CA ARG A 140 -8.21 -4.25 -13.31
C ARG A 140 -8.13 -5.42 -12.34
N ARG A 141 -8.34 -5.16 -11.05
CA ARG A 141 -8.31 -6.17 -9.99
C ARG A 141 -9.67 -6.27 -9.28
N SER A 142 -10.07 -7.48 -8.92
CA SER A 142 -11.16 -7.72 -7.96
C SER A 142 -10.64 -7.57 -6.54
N LEU A 143 -11.54 -7.40 -5.58
CA LEU A 143 -11.19 -7.55 -4.17
C LEU A 143 -10.81 -8.99 -3.88
N PRO A 144 -9.90 -9.22 -2.92
CA PRO A 144 -9.35 -10.55 -2.69
C PRO A 144 -10.40 -11.54 -2.19
N ARG A 145 -10.25 -12.78 -2.63
CA ARG A 145 -10.99 -13.97 -2.19
C ARG A 145 -10.14 -14.86 -1.31
N ARG A 146 -8.82 -14.68 -1.33
CA ARG A 146 -7.85 -15.37 -0.48
C ARG A 146 -6.72 -14.43 -0.14
N VAL A 147 -6.42 -14.33 1.15
CA VAL A 147 -5.37 -13.48 1.70
C VAL A 147 -4.27 -14.38 2.27
N VAL A 148 -3.02 -14.10 1.92
CA VAL A 148 -1.84 -14.73 2.53
C VAL A 148 -1.14 -13.70 3.39
N PHE A 149 -0.84 -14.02 4.64
CA PHE A 149 0.00 -13.19 5.51
C PHE A 149 1.30 -13.93 5.81
N SER A 150 2.40 -13.41 5.27
CA SER A 150 3.75 -13.94 5.47
C SER A 150 4.52 -13.07 6.45
N ALA A 151 4.94 -13.65 7.57
CA ALA A 151 5.72 -12.97 8.60
C ALA A 151 6.56 -13.95 9.42
N ASP A 152 7.46 -13.42 10.24
CA ASP A 152 8.10 -14.15 11.31
C ASP A 152 7.31 -13.92 12.61
N PHE A 153 6.38 -14.82 12.89
CA PHE A 153 5.48 -14.71 14.04
C PHE A 153 6.20 -14.89 15.39
N GLY A 154 7.44 -15.38 15.38
CA GLY A 154 8.27 -15.49 16.58
C GLY A 154 8.76 -14.15 17.12
N VAL A 155 8.89 -13.16 16.26
CA VAL A 155 9.38 -11.81 16.61
C VAL A 155 8.37 -10.71 16.30
N LEU A 156 7.19 -11.08 15.78
CA LEU A 156 6.17 -10.13 15.40
C LEU A 156 5.52 -9.48 16.62
N ASP A 157 5.50 -8.16 16.66
CA ASP A 157 4.79 -7.41 17.70
C ASP A 157 3.27 -7.57 17.55
N ASN A 158 2.57 -7.67 18.68
CA ASN A 158 1.11 -7.76 18.73
C ASN A 158 0.39 -6.60 18.02
N SER A 159 1.04 -5.45 17.87
CA SER A 159 0.49 -4.30 17.13
C SER A 159 0.18 -4.64 15.66
N PHE A 160 0.92 -5.56 15.04
CA PHE A 160 0.63 -6.04 13.68
C PHE A 160 -0.69 -6.80 13.62
N MET A 161 -0.96 -7.66 14.62
CA MET A 161 -2.22 -8.40 14.71
C MET A 161 -3.42 -7.47 14.88
N HIS A 162 -3.29 -6.44 15.70
CA HIS A 162 -4.31 -5.41 15.85
C HIS A 162 -4.55 -4.62 14.56
N ARG A 163 -3.48 -4.24 13.85
CA ARG A 163 -3.59 -3.53 12.57
C ARG A 163 -4.22 -4.38 11.49
N LEU A 164 -3.86 -5.66 11.41
CA LEU A 164 -4.46 -6.58 10.46
C LEU A 164 -5.96 -6.80 10.79
N SER A 165 -6.28 -7.00 12.06
CA SER A 165 -7.68 -7.11 12.53
C SER A 165 -8.51 -5.88 12.20
N ALA A 166 -7.94 -4.67 12.30
CA ALA A 166 -8.62 -3.43 11.94
C ALA A 166 -8.97 -3.34 10.43
N LEU A 167 -8.32 -4.13 9.59
CA LEU A 167 -8.56 -4.23 8.15
C LEU A 167 -9.42 -5.46 7.77
N ALA A 168 -9.85 -6.28 8.73
CA ALA A 168 -10.60 -7.52 8.46
C ALA A 168 -11.88 -7.25 7.65
N ASP A 169 -12.61 -6.18 7.97
CA ASP A 169 -13.83 -5.80 7.23
C ASP A 169 -13.56 -5.36 5.79
N ALA A 170 -12.34 -4.85 5.52
CA ALA A 170 -11.92 -4.49 4.16
C ALA A 170 -11.67 -5.74 3.31
N PHE A 171 -11.25 -6.85 3.95
CA PHE A 171 -10.81 -8.08 3.29
C PHE A 171 -11.52 -9.32 3.89
N PRO A 172 -12.84 -9.47 3.79
CA PRO A 172 -13.58 -10.60 4.35
C PRO A 172 -13.37 -11.88 3.51
N ALA A 173 -12.16 -12.41 3.55
CA ALA A 173 -11.73 -13.58 2.79
C ALA A 173 -10.95 -14.53 3.71
N PRO A 174 -10.86 -15.83 3.41
CA PRO A 174 -9.99 -16.76 4.13
C PRO A 174 -8.56 -16.22 4.20
N LEU A 175 -7.92 -16.38 5.36
CA LEU A 175 -6.59 -15.91 5.67
C LEU A 175 -5.65 -17.09 5.92
N GLU A 176 -4.59 -17.17 5.13
CA GLU A 176 -3.53 -18.15 5.29
C GLU A 176 -2.34 -17.46 5.98
N LEU A 177 -2.05 -17.83 7.22
CA LEU A 177 -0.84 -17.40 7.93
C LEU A 177 0.30 -18.32 7.53
N VAL A 178 1.39 -17.78 7.01
CA VAL A 178 2.54 -18.57 6.59
C VAL A 178 3.83 -18.05 7.22
N GLN A 179 4.57 -18.96 7.83
CA GLN A 179 5.91 -18.72 8.33
C GLN A 179 6.89 -19.69 7.67
N PHE A 180 7.95 -19.12 7.11
CA PHE A 180 9.05 -19.86 6.54
C PHE A 180 10.18 -20.00 7.57
N TYR A 181 10.82 -21.17 7.60
CA TYR A 181 12.01 -21.41 8.42
C TYR A 181 13.05 -22.20 7.64
N ALA A 182 14.33 -21.91 7.89
CA ALA A 182 15.42 -22.61 7.23
C ALA A 182 15.59 -24.04 7.81
N PRO A 183 16.17 -24.99 7.05
CA PRO A 183 16.46 -26.34 7.54
C PRO A 183 17.31 -26.36 8.82
N LEU A 184 18.19 -25.38 9.01
CA LEU A 184 18.98 -25.21 10.24
C LEU A 184 18.13 -24.86 11.46
N ASP A 185 16.95 -24.28 11.27
CA ASP A 185 16.02 -23.89 12.32
C ASP A 185 15.04 -25.01 12.70
N ARG A 186 15.19 -26.25 12.18
CA ARG A 186 14.35 -27.40 12.54
C ARG A 186 14.20 -27.61 14.06
N PRO A 187 15.23 -27.41 14.90
CA PRO A 187 15.06 -27.49 16.35
C PRO A 187 14.04 -26.50 16.91
N GLN A 188 13.83 -25.37 16.25
CA GLN A 188 12.88 -24.32 16.64
C GLN A 188 11.47 -24.53 16.11
N ARG A 189 11.20 -25.60 15.37
CA ARG A 189 9.90 -25.87 14.75
C ARG A 189 8.72 -25.83 15.74
N ARG A 190 8.91 -26.36 16.96
CA ARG A 190 7.85 -26.34 17.98
C ARG A 190 7.51 -24.93 18.48
N PRO A 191 8.49 -24.11 18.93
CA PRO A 191 8.22 -22.71 19.30
C PRO A 191 7.66 -21.88 18.14
N LEU A 192 8.15 -22.05 16.90
CA LEU A 192 7.61 -21.36 15.73
C LEU A 192 6.13 -21.71 15.48
N LYS A 193 5.77 -22.99 15.57
CA LYS A 193 4.38 -23.42 15.46
C LYS A 193 3.51 -22.87 16.57
N GLN A 194 4.04 -22.75 17.78
CA GLN A 194 3.30 -22.17 18.91
C GLN A 194 3.09 -20.65 18.70
N ALA A 195 4.11 -19.93 18.24
CA ALA A 195 4.00 -18.51 17.94
C ALA A 195 2.94 -18.24 16.85
N LEU A 196 2.95 -19.05 15.78
CA LEU A 196 1.97 -18.98 14.70
C LEU A 196 0.54 -19.19 15.21
N ARG A 197 0.31 -20.21 16.05
CA ARG A 197 -0.99 -20.46 16.70
C ARG A 197 -1.43 -19.31 17.59
N THR A 198 -0.50 -18.75 18.36
CA THR A 198 -0.79 -17.60 19.23
C THR A 198 -1.21 -16.40 18.40
N ALA A 199 -0.52 -16.13 17.29
CA ALA A 199 -0.87 -15.07 16.36
C ALA A 199 -2.26 -15.30 15.75
N ALA A 200 -2.57 -16.52 15.29
CA ALA A 200 -3.88 -16.87 14.77
C ALA A 200 -5.00 -16.63 15.78
N ALA A 201 -4.77 -17.01 17.05
CA ALA A 201 -5.75 -16.84 18.14
C ALA A 201 -5.99 -15.36 18.52
N GLN A 202 -5.03 -14.46 18.22
CA GLN A 202 -5.15 -13.03 18.50
C GLN A 202 -5.88 -12.25 17.40
N LEU A 203 -6.07 -12.87 16.23
CA LEU A 203 -6.73 -12.21 15.11
C LEU A 203 -8.24 -12.17 15.28
N ALA A 204 -8.81 -10.97 15.21
CA ALA A 204 -10.25 -10.77 15.02
C ALA A 204 -10.55 -10.84 13.50
N TRP A 205 -10.65 -12.05 12.95
CA TRP A 205 -10.90 -12.30 11.54
C TRP A 205 -12.15 -13.16 11.37
N ALA A 206 -13.14 -12.65 10.63
CA ALA A 206 -14.45 -13.29 10.51
C ALA A 206 -14.45 -14.56 9.62
N ALA A 207 -13.55 -14.60 8.64
CA ALA A 207 -13.39 -15.73 7.74
C ALA A 207 -12.40 -16.76 8.34
N PRO A 208 -12.35 -18.01 7.82
CA PRO A 208 -11.41 -19.02 8.29
C PRO A 208 -9.95 -18.55 8.24
N VAL A 209 -9.19 -18.89 9.29
CA VAL A 209 -7.74 -18.66 9.39
C VAL A 209 -7.05 -20.00 9.40
N THR A 210 -6.09 -20.21 8.49
CA THR A 210 -5.31 -21.44 8.37
C THR A 210 -3.83 -21.14 8.63
N GLU A 211 -3.13 -22.05 9.27
CA GLU A 211 -1.73 -21.88 9.69
C GLU A 211 -0.81 -22.79 8.86
N HIS A 212 0.26 -22.21 8.33
CA HIS A 212 1.27 -22.93 7.56
C HIS A 212 2.67 -22.64 8.07
N LEU A 213 3.39 -23.69 8.42
CA LEU A 213 4.80 -23.63 8.76
C LEU A 213 5.59 -24.39 7.69
N VAL A 214 6.31 -23.65 6.84
CA VAL A 214 6.95 -24.15 5.63
C VAL A 214 8.47 -24.11 5.80
N GLU A 215 9.13 -25.25 5.49
CA GLU A 215 10.58 -25.31 5.45
C GLU A 215 11.07 -24.86 4.09
N ASP A 216 11.74 -23.70 4.07
CA ASP A 216 12.33 -23.14 2.86
C ASP A 216 13.49 -22.22 3.25
N GLU A 217 14.61 -22.33 2.56
CA GLU A 217 15.79 -21.50 2.77
C GLU A 217 15.66 -20.14 2.07
N ALA A 218 15.01 -20.12 0.93
CA ALA A 218 14.79 -18.95 0.10
C ALA A 218 13.41 -18.33 0.38
N ARG A 219 13.29 -17.60 1.48
CA ARG A 219 11.99 -17.08 1.98
C ARG A 219 11.16 -16.33 0.93
N LEU A 220 11.80 -15.57 0.04
CA LEU A 220 11.07 -14.77 -0.93
C LEU A 220 10.47 -15.62 -2.05
N GLU A 221 11.27 -16.57 -2.56
CA GLU A 221 10.85 -17.57 -3.54
C GLU A 221 9.76 -18.48 -2.94
N GLY A 222 9.93 -18.90 -1.68
CA GLY A 222 8.93 -19.69 -0.95
C GLY A 222 7.60 -18.96 -0.81
N VAL A 223 7.59 -17.66 -0.52
CA VAL A 223 6.37 -16.83 -0.47
C VAL A 223 5.70 -16.80 -1.84
N ASP A 224 6.49 -16.63 -2.91
CA ASP A 224 5.99 -16.56 -4.28
C ASP A 224 5.35 -17.87 -4.72
N GLU A 225 6.03 -18.99 -4.46
CA GLU A 225 5.52 -20.32 -4.74
C GLU A 225 4.26 -20.65 -3.92
N PHE A 226 4.27 -20.30 -2.63
CA PHE A 226 3.11 -20.49 -1.75
C PHE A 226 1.91 -19.69 -2.25
N CYS A 227 2.08 -18.40 -2.56
CA CYS A 227 1.02 -17.55 -3.08
C CYS A 227 0.47 -18.08 -4.42
N SER A 228 1.33 -18.59 -5.29
CA SER A 228 0.93 -19.18 -6.57
C SER A 228 0.13 -20.44 -6.37
N ARG A 229 0.59 -21.35 -5.51
CA ARG A 229 -0.08 -22.63 -5.21
C ARG A 229 -1.45 -22.42 -4.57
N GLU A 230 -1.54 -21.50 -3.63
CA GLU A 230 -2.80 -21.20 -2.92
C GLU A 230 -3.70 -20.23 -3.70
N HIS A 231 -3.28 -19.78 -4.88
CA HIS A 231 -4.02 -18.80 -5.69
C HIS A 231 -4.38 -17.54 -4.88
N ALA A 232 -3.39 -16.99 -4.18
CA ALA A 232 -3.58 -15.78 -3.38
C ALA A 232 -3.98 -14.58 -4.26
N ASP A 233 -4.92 -13.78 -3.75
CA ASP A 233 -5.36 -12.54 -4.39
C ASP A 233 -4.82 -11.29 -3.67
N LEU A 234 -4.27 -11.46 -2.47
CA LEU A 234 -3.64 -10.44 -1.65
C LEU A 234 -2.52 -11.06 -0.82
N LEU A 235 -1.34 -10.48 -0.88
CA LEU A 235 -0.24 -10.79 0.02
C LEU A 235 -0.14 -9.70 1.09
N VAL A 236 -0.11 -10.09 2.36
CA VAL A 236 0.20 -9.21 3.50
C VAL A 236 1.61 -9.53 3.98
N ILE A 237 2.41 -8.49 4.18
CA ILE A 237 3.77 -8.62 4.70
C ILE A 237 4.00 -7.67 5.88
N ALA A 238 4.84 -8.11 6.81
CA ALA A 238 5.32 -7.31 7.95
C ALA A 238 6.85 -7.29 7.92
N PRO A 239 7.46 -6.43 7.08
CA PRO A 239 8.91 -6.40 6.91
C PRO A 239 9.59 -5.82 8.15
N ASN A 240 10.68 -6.47 8.58
CA ASN A 240 11.48 -6.05 9.73
C ASN A 240 12.56 -5.03 9.35
N SER A 241 12.83 -4.83 8.04
CA SER A 241 13.83 -3.89 7.55
C SER A 241 13.44 -3.29 6.20
N ALA A 242 14.01 -2.12 5.88
CA ALA A 242 13.86 -1.48 4.59
C ALA A 242 14.41 -2.36 3.44
N GLY A 243 15.48 -3.11 3.68
CA GLY A 243 16.04 -4.03 2.71
C GLY A 243 15.08 -5.12 2.26
N GLN A 244 14.26 -5.64 3.17
CA GLN A 244 13.20 -6.60 2.82
C GLN A 244 12.13 -5.97 1.92
N LEU A 245 11.70 -4.73 2.20
CA LEU A 245 10.77 -4.02 1.34
C LEU A 245 11.30 -3.84 -0.07
N VAL A 246 12.56 -3.43 -0.19
CA VAL A 246 13.21 -3.30 -1.49
C VAL A 246 13.20 -4.63 -2.24
N GLN A 247 13.46 -5.75 -1.58
CA GLN A 247 13.42 -7.08 -2.18
C GLN A 247 12.02 -7.46 -2.68
N TYR A 248 10.96 -7.21 -1.89
CA TYR A 248 9.58 -7.48 -2.31
C TYR A 248 9.15 -6.67 -3.53
N PHE A 249 9.64 -5.45 -3.66
CA PHE A 249 9.28 -4.55 -4.76
C PHE A 249 10.39 -4.39 -5.81
N ALA A 250 11.59 -4.93 -5.58
CA ALA A 250 12.68 -4.98 -6.56
C ALA A 250 12.37 -6.07 -7.58
N THR A 251 11.76 -5.70 -8.64
CA THR A 251 11.26 -6.61 -9.67
C THR A 251 12.34 -7.07 -10.64
N CYS A 252 13.59 -7.00 -10.29
CA CYS A 252 14.68 -7.63 -11.04
C CYS A 252 14.73 -9.15 -10.86
N TYR A 253 13.62 -9.83 -10.69
CA TYR A 253 13.54 -11.23 -11.08
C TYR A 253 13.42 -11.30 -12.60
N ALA A 254 14.55 -11.11 -13.23
CA ALA A 254 14.74 -10.81 -14.65
C ALA A 254 14.26 -11.91 -15.63
N LYS A 255 13.65 -12.98 -15.21
CA LYS A 255 13.16 -14.05 -16.10
C LYS A 255 11.80 -14.62 -15.78
N THR A 256 11.33 -14.49 -14.56
CA THR A 256 9.99 -14.93 -14.16
C THR A 256 9.32 -13.78 -13.43
N GLN A 257 8.22 -13.27 -13.98
CA GLN A 257 7.41 -12.29 -13.24
C GLN A 257 6.94 -12.98 -11.96
N ALA A 258 7.54 -12.62 -10.83
CA ALA A 258 7.19 -13.19 -9.56
C ALA A 258 5.69 -13.04 -9.28
N TYR A 259 5.05 -14.07 -8.74
CA TYR A 259 3.60 -14.07 -8.51
C TYR A 259 3.16 -12.91 -7.63
N HIS A 260 3.92 -12.60 -6.58
CA HIS A 260 3.62 -11.51 -5.66
C HIS A 260 3.64 -10.11 -6.31
N THR A 261 4.27 -9.93 -7.49
CA THR A 261 4.19 -8.67 -8.25
C THR A 261 2.93 -8.57 -9.09
N ARG A 262 2.16 -9.63 -9.20
CA ARG A 262 0.90 -9.69 -9.96
C ARG A 262 -0.34 -9.52 -9.10
N ILE A 263 -0.20 -9.57 -7.78
CA ILE A 263 -1.28 -9.42 -6.81
C ILE A 263 -1.03 -8.18 -5.95
N PRO A 264 -2.06 -7.55 -5.38
CA PRO A 264 -1.87 -6.51 -4.39
C PRO A 264 -1.03 -6.97 -3.21
N VAL A 265 -0.15 -6.09 -2.71
CA VAL A 265 0.67 -6.34 -1.52
C VAL A 265 0.33 -5.30 -0.45
N LEU A 266 -0.14 -5.77 0.70
CA LEU A 266 -0.39 -4.94 1.88
C LEU A 266 0.82 -4.99 2.81
N VAL A 267 1.44 -3.84 3.00
CA VAL A 267 2.57 -3.68 3.92
C VAL A 267 2.05 -3.18 5.27
N LEU A 268 2.34 -3.93 6.32
CA LEU A 268 2.10 -3.52 7.70
C LEU A 268 3.42 -3.07 8.33
N ARG A 269 3.38 -2.00 9.15
CA ARG A 269 4.54 -1.51 9.90
C ARG A 269 4.26 -1.59 11.40
N ALA A 270 5.31 -1.74 12.22
CA ALA A 270 5.18 -1.73 13.66
C ALA A 270 4.61 -0.39 14.18
N ALA A 271 3.89 -0.43 15.29
CA ALA A 271 3.56 0.78 16.02
C ALA A 271 4.87 1.40 16.54
N GLY A 272 5.10 2.69 16.29
CA GLY A 272 6.34 3.37 16.69
C GLY A 272 7.49 3.23 15.69
N HIS A 273 7.26 2.66 14.52
CA HIS A 273 8.22 2.75 13.43
C HIS A 273 8.52 4.22 13.13
N HIS A 274 9.77 4.61 13.30
CA HIS A 274 10.28 5.92 12.88
C HIS A 274 11.04 5.71 11.57
N PRO A 275 10.53 6.23 10.45
CA PRO A 275 11.24 6.11 9.19
C PRO A 275 12.61 6.80 9.30
N ALA A 276 13.64 6.13 8.79
CA ALA A 276 14.93 6.78 8.62
C ALA A 276 14.78 7.98 7.67
N GLN A 277 15.39 9.09 7.98
CA GLN A 277 15.38 10.31 7.14
C GLN A 277 16.28 10.15 5.90
N GLU A 278 16.49 8.95 5.44
CA GLU A 278 17.33 8.69 4.27
C GLU A 278 16.56 8.98 2.96
N ALA A 279 17.30 9.44 1.97
CA ALA A 279 16.75 9.74 0.65
C ALA A 279 16.04 8.49 0.07
N CYS A 280 14.80 8.67 -0.41
CA CYS A 280 13.94 7.57 -0.84
C CYS A 280 14.48 6.78 -2.06
N CYS A 281 15.45 7.33 -2.79
CA CYS A 281 16.13 6.68 -3.92
C CYS A 281 17.37 7.48 -4.33
N ALA A 282 18.24 6.88 -5.16
CA ALA A 282 19.44 7.54 -5.68
C ALA A 282 19.14 8.85 -6.43
N ARG A 283 18.01 8.96 -7.11
CA ARG A 283 17.58 10.17 -7.82
C ARG A 283 17.14 11.28 -6.85
N CYS A 284 16.52 10.92 -5.73
CA CYS A 284 16.16 11.84 -4.66
C CYS A 284 17.40 12.31 -3.87
N ALA A 285 18.41 11.44 -3.72
CA ALA A 285 19.67 11.76 -3.06
C ALA A 285 20.53 12.78 -3.83
N GLN A 286 20.36 12.87 -5.16
CA GLN A 286 21.10 13.81 -6.02
C GLN A 286 20.57 15.25 -5.94
N HIS A 287 19.41 15.50 -5.30
CA HIS A 287 18.82 16.83 -5.13
C HIS A 287 18.45 17.10 -3.66
N PRO A 288 19.44 17.17 -2.74
CA PRO A 288 19.19 17.40 -1.31
C PRO A 288 18.70 18.84 -1.00
N GLU A 289 18.86 19.77 -1.92
CA GLU A 289 18.65 21.20 -1.65
C GLU A 289 17.18 21.64 -1.53
N THR A 290 16.21 20.73 -1.74
CA THR A 290 14.77 21.04 -1.71
C THR A 290 14.06 20.69 -0.41
N LEU A 291 14.79 20.44 0.68
CA LEU A 291 14.22 20.07 1.99
C LEU A 291 13.73 21.23 2.84
N VAL A 292 13.57 22.44 2.29
CA VAL A 292 12.96 23.55 3.02
C VAL A 292 11.45 23.46 2.90
N PRO A 293 10.70 23.34 4.00
CA PRO A 293 9.25 23.36 3.96
C PRO A 293 8.78 24.77 3.59
N THR A 294 8.55 24.98 2.32
CA THR A 294 7.84 26.18 1.86
C THR A 294 6.39 26.04 2.31
N SER A 295 5.88 27.05 3.02
CA SER A 295 4.50 27.13 3.47
C SER A 295 3.55 26.92 2.29
N ALA A 296 3.07 25.71 2.12
CA ALA A 296 2.13 25.37 1.06
C ALA A 296 0.81 26.09 1.34
N ARG A 297 0.36 26.95 0.42
CA ARG A 297 -1.02 27.41 0.39
C ARG A 297 -1.90 26.18 0.14
N SER A 298 -2.52 25.73 1.22
CA SER A 298 -3.42 24.59 1.21
C SER A 298 -4.81 25.05 0.86
N VAL A 299 -5.31 24.65 -0.30
CA VAL A 299 -6.71 24.85 -0.68
C VAL A 299 -7.44 23.53 -0.45
N TYR A 300 -8.41 23.53 0.47
CA TYR A 300 -9.29 22.39 0.71
C TYR A 300 -10.55 22.57 -0.12
N HIS A 301 -10.83 21.59 -0.97
CA HIS A 301 -12.11 21.51 -1.65
C HIS A 301 -12.89 20.31 -1.13
N THR A 302 -13.79 20.58 -0.17
CA THR A 302 -14.86 19.64 0.17
C THR A 302 -16.06 20.03 -0.67
N ILE A 303 -16.48 19.15 -1.57
CA ILE A 303 -17.70 19.39 -2.35
C ILE A 303 -18.85 18.79 -1.57
N PRO A 304 -19.79 19.61 -1.03
CA PRO A 304 -20.93 19.08 -0.29
C PRO A 304 -21.85 18.27 -1.22
N TRP A 305 -22.51 17.27 -0.65
CA TRP A 305 -23.61 16.58 -1.32
C TRP A 305 -24.80 17.53 -1.37
N VAL A 306 -25.32 17.80 -2.54
CA VAL A 306 -26.64 18.40 -2.76
C VAL A 306 -27.68 17.31 -2.83
#